data_a5c3b390c7d9e898343091512f537bfc
#
_entry.id   a5c3b390c7d9e898343091512f537bfc
#
_cell.length_a   1.000
_cell.length_b   1.000
_cell.length_c   1.000
_cell.angle_alpha   90.00
_cell.angle_beta   90.00
_cell.angle_gamma   90.00
#
_symmetry.space_group_name_H-M   'P 1'
#
loop_
_entity.id
_entity.type
_entity.pdbx_description
1 polymer ?
#
loop_
_entity_poly.entity_id
_entity_poly.type
_entity_poly.pdbx_seq_one_letter_code
_entity_poly.pdbx_strand_id
1 'polypeptide(L)'
;MLLIYYPYIEFKYLFRVLFITILSILNSIIARIEYYYFPEELLRNIPLPEDPIIIIGHPRTGTTLIHNFLATDQRHFFYCDNTAAGFPSTFLVMEKFKYLLSLLIDKTRPMDSMPLTLDHPGEDEVATNLLSAGNSYYLPLMFMQQEVQLRKFLDFSSDLGACDDDFKSWPNAFGFLFRKVVFREMRTGHTNRRLVIKSPVHTARVPILRKLFPKAKFIYVHRHPDVVFKSAAHMADTMYWFCYLNTPSDEQVTEFILWQFEYLWKSYNEAVKVSHNGVRKVADDVMEVSYEDLVRRPSDTLKSIYAHVGVPYNEDHFKREIDALSGYRVNNHADLPMSIKSVIRQRWKSYYDAFGYF
;
A
#
# COMPACT_ATOMS: atom_id res chain seq x y z
N MET A 1 1.28 21.39 -1.31
CA MET A 1 0.73 20.84 -0.07
C MET A 1 0.99 21.74 1.15
N LEU A 2 2.21 21.89 1.65
CA LEU A 2 2.50 22.66 2.90
C LEU A 2 1.93 24.09 2.89
N LEU A 3 1.99 24.81 1.77
CA LEU A 3 1.42 26.16 1.65
C LEU A 3 -0.11 26.18 1.75
N ILE A 4 -0.79 25.14 1.23
CA ILE A 4 -2.26 25.04 1.25
C ILE A 4 -2.74 24.77 2.67
N TYR A 5 -2.04 23.89 3.38
CA TYR A 5 -2.43 23.45 4.74
C TYR A 5 -1.67 24.15 5.86
N TYR A 6 -0.93 25.24 5.56
CA TYR A 6 -0.16 26.01 6.55
C TYR A 6 -0.96 26.40 7.81
N PRO A 7 -2.22 26.82 7.73
CA PRO A 7 -2.99 27.20 8.92
C PRO A 7 -3.23 26.04 9.91
N TYR A 8 -3.10 24.79 9.46
CA TYR A 8 -3.32 23.60 10.28
C TYR A 8 -2.04 23.02 10.86
N ILE A 9 -0.86 23.60 10.56
CA ILE A 9 0.42 23.12 11.06
C ILE A 9 0.66 23.67 12.47
N GLU A 10 0.80 22.77 13.44
CA GLU A 10 1.14 23.17 14.81
C GLU A 10 2.61 23.60 14.92
N PHE A 11 2.87 24.61 15.76
CA PHE A 11 4.20 25.20 15.96
C PHE A 11 5.30 24.15 16.26
N LYS A 12 5.01 23.13 17.06
CA LYS A 12 5.96 22.07 17.41
C LYS A 12 6.45 21.24 16.21
N TYR A 13 5.73 21.26 15.08
CA TYR A 13 6.11 20.56 13.85
C TYR A 13 6.84 21.42 12.82
N LEU A 14 7.10 22.71 13.10
CA LEU A 14 7.79 23.60 12.16
C LEU A 14 9.19 23.09 11.79
N PHE A 15 9.91 22.47 12.73
CA PHE A 15 11.21 21.86 12.42
C PHE A 15 11.06 20.73 11.38
N ARG A 16 10.02 19.89 11.51
CA ARG A 16 9.70 18.84 10.53
C ARG A 16 9.35 19.43 9.17
N VAL A 17 8.56 20.50 9.14
CA VAL A 17 8.21 21.22 7.90
C VAL A 17 9.46 21.76 7.22
N LEU A 18 10.37 22.38 7.96
CA LEU A 18 11.65 22.89 7.44
C LEU A 18 12.47 21.72 6.86
N PHE A 19 12.60 20.62 7.59
CA PHE A 19 13.34 19.44 7.15
C PHE A 19 12.77 18.85 5.86
N ILE A 20 11.44 18.63 5.78
CA ILE A 20 10.76 18.15 4.57
C ILE A 20 10.97 19.11 3.41
N THR A 21 10.94 20.44 3.66
CA THR A 21 11.15 21.46 2.63
C THR A 21 12.56 21.39 2.06
N ILE A 22 13.58 21.28 2.93
CA ILE A 22 14.98 21.14 2.50
C ILE A 22 15.15 19.86 1.66
N LEU A 23 14.62 18.73 2.13
CA LEU A 23 14.69 17.46 1.38
C LEU A 23 13.98 17.56 0.03
N SER A 24 12.84 18.25 -0.03
CA SER A 24 12.09 18.47 -1.28
C SER A 24 12.91 19.31 -2.27
N ILE A 25 13.58 20.35 -1.82
CA ILE A 25 14.47 21.17 -2.66
C ILE A 25 15.64 20.33 -3.19
N LEU A 26 16.32 19.57 -2.33
CA LEU A 26 17.42 18.68 -2.74
C LEU A 26 16.95 17.65 -3.74
N ASN A 27 15.82 16.98 -3.48
CA ASN A 27 15.24 16.02 -4.41
C ASN A 27 14.87 16.66 -5.75
N SER A 28 14.38 17.91 -5.75
CA SER A 28 14.06 18.65 -6.98
C SER A 28 15.31 18.97 -7.82
N ILE A 29 16.45 19.23 -7.18
CA ILE A 29 17.74 19.44 -7.87
C ILE A 29 18.18 18.11 -8.54
N ILE A 30 18.11 16.99 -7.79
CA ILE A 30 18.48 15.68 -8.33
C ILE A 30 17.51 15.28 -9.46
N ALA A 31 16.21 15.61 -9.32
CA ALA A 31 15.22 15.35 -10.37
C ALA A 31 15.53 16.08 -11.69
N ARG A 32 16.13 17.28 -11.63
CA ARG A 32 16.61 17.98 -12.84
C ARG A 32 17.75 17.22 -13.53
N ILE A 33 18.65 16.62 -12.74
CA ILE A 33 19.72 15.77 -13.24
C ILE A 33 19.12 14.51 -13.88
N GLU A 34 18.18 13.87 -13.22
CA GLU A 34 17.51 12.67 -13.75
C GLU A 34 16.76 12.98 -15.05
N TYR A 35 16.02 14.10 -15.10
CA TYR A 35 15.32 14.55 -16.30
C TYR A 35 16.25 14.77 -17.48
N TYR A 36 17.47 15.26 -17.26
CA TYR A 36 18.46 15.41 -18.31
C TYR A 36 18.89 14.07 -18.94
N TYR A 37 19.03 13.01 -18.12
CA TYR A 37 19.39 11.67 -18.60
C TYR A 37 18.18 10.85 -19.11
N PHE A 38 17.01 11.08 -18.53
CA PHE A 38 15.76 10.37 -18.80
C PHE A 38 14.61 11.36 -18.99
N PRO A 39 14.52 12.00 -20.18
CA PRO A 39 13.48 13.00 -20.46
C PRO A 39 12.07 12.43 -20.28
N GLU A 40 11.15 13.31 -19.90
CA GLU A 40 9.76 12.90 -19.67
C GLU A 40 9.08 12.32 -20.92
N GLU A 41 9.43 12.82 -22.11
CA GLU A 41 8.94 12.29 -23.39
C GLU A 41 9.29 10.81 -23.57
N LEU A 42 10.51 10.41 -23.18
CA LEU A 42 10.92 9.01 -23.19
C LEU A 42 10.02 8.16 -22.28
N LEU A 43 9.78 8.64 -21.07
CA LEU A 43 9.00 7.90 -20.07
C LEU A 43 7.50 7.85 -20.41
N ARG A 44 6.94 8.92 -20.99
CA ARG A 44 5.53 8.96 -21.42
C ARG A 44 5.19 7.90 -22.46
N ASN A 45 6.15 7.53 -23.30
CA ASN A 45 5.98 6.53 -24.36
C ASN A 45 6.10 5.08 -23.85
N ILE A 46 6.49 4.86 -22.59
CA ILE A 46 6.56 3.51 -22.02
C ILE A 46 5.15 3.00 -21.76
N PRO A 47 4.72 1.88 -22.35
CA PRO A 47 3.41 1.31 -22.10
C PRO A 47 3.32 0.76 -20.67
N LEU A 48 2.17 0.94 -20.05
CA LEU A 48 1.87 0.22 -18.80
C LEU A 48 1.45 -1.21 -19.13
N PRO A 49 1.85 -2.22 -18.33
CA PRO A 49 1.39 -3.60 -18.51
C PRO A 49 -0.12 -3.68 -18.28
N GLU A 50 -0.82 -4.48 -19.10
CA GLU A 50 -2.27 -4.64 -19.01
C GLU A 50 -2.73 -5.60 -17.90
N ASP A 51 -1.82 -6.46 -17.42
CA ASP A 51 -2.08 -7.61 -16.57
C ASP A 51 -1.29 -7.62 -15.24
N PRO A 52 -1.12 -6.49 -14.54
CA PRO A 52 -0.44 -6.51 -13.26
C PRO A 52 -1.16 -7.39 -12.23
N ILE A 53 -0.41 -7.80 -11.20
CA ILE A 53 -0.96 -8.41 -10.00
C ILE A 53 -1.10 -7.33 -8.95
N ILE A 54 -2.31 -7.17 -8.39
CA ILE A 54 -2.60 -6.12 -7.44
C ILE A 54 -2.99 -6.73 -6.10
N ILE A 55 -2.14 -6.53 -5.10
CA ILE A 55 -2.36 -7.01 -3.73
C ILE A 55 -3.12 -5.94 -2.97
N ILE A 56 -4.29 -6.30 -2.47
CA ILE A 56 -5.21 -5.42 -1.75
C ILE A 56 -5.63 -6.04 -0.41
N GLY A 57 -6.21 -5.26 0.45
CA GLY A 57 -6.65 -5.62 1.81
C GLY A 57 -6.43 -4.44 2.74
N HIS A 58 -7.08 -4.44 3.91
CA HIS A 58 -6.88 -3.40 4.90
C HIS A 58 -5.41 -3.37 5.39
N PRO A 59 -4.85 -2.23 5.78
CA PRO A 59 -3.58 -2.21 6.50
C PRO A 59 -3.58 -3.25 7.63
N ARG A 60 -2.48 -3.97 7.82
CA ARG A 60 -2.29 -5.02 8.85
C ARG A 60 -2.99 -6.37 8.61
N THR A 61 -3.58 -6.60 7.43
CA THR A 61 -4.10 -7.93 7.06
C THR A 61 -3.02 -8.88 6.52
N GLY A 62 -1.78 -8.44 6.31
CA GLY A 62 -0.69 -9.28 5.80
C GLY A 62 -0.38 -9.10 4.32
N THR A 63 -0.86 -8.04 3.68
CA THR A 63 -0.56 -7.71 2.28
C THR A 63 0.94 -7.63 1.99
N THR A 64 1.73 -7.12 2.94
CA THR A 64 3.20 -7.06 2.81
C THR A 64 3.83 -8.46 2.77
N LEU A 65 3.29 -9.43 3.49
CA LEU A 65 3.81 -10.80 3.48
C LEU A 65 3.68 -11.44 2.09
N ILE A 66 2.50 -11.34 1.47
CA ILE A 66 2.30 -11.82 0.09
C ILE A 66 3.19 -11.03 -0.88
N HIS A 67 3.29 -9.71 -0.73
CA HIS A 67 4.15 -8.89 -1.58
C HIS A 67 5.61 -9.36 -1.51
N ASN A 68 6.11 -9.63 -0.32
CA ASN A 68 7.48 -10.15 -0.12
C ASN A 68 7.64 -11.53 -0.77
N PHE A 69 6.68 -12.45 -0.61
CA PHE A 69 6.75 -13.75 -1.29
C PHE A 69 6.83 -13.62 -2.81
N LEU A 70 5.95 -12.83 -3.42
CA LEU A 70 6.00 -12.62 -4.86
C LEU A 70 7.29 -11.92 -5.30
N ALA A 71 7.79 -10.97 -4.50
CA ALA A 71 9.02 -10.23 -4.79
C ALA A 71 10.29 -11.11 -4.77
N THR A 72 10.30 -12.24 -4.06
CA THR A 72 11.43 -13.17 -4.10
C THR A 72 11.53 -13.90 -5.44
N ASP A 73 10.42 -14.09 -6.14
CA ASP A 73 10.41 -14.75 -7.44
C ASP A 73 10.64 -13.76 -8.61
N GLN A 74 11.84 -13.21 -8.63
CA GLN A 74 12.29 -12.27 -9.65
C GLN A 74 12.37 -12.86 -11.07
N ARG A 75 12.11 -14.15 -11.25
CA ARG A 75 11.96 -14.75 -12.60
C ARG A 75 10.64 -14.37 -13.24
N HIS A 76 9.59 -14.17 -12.42
CA HIS A 76 8.23 -13.94 -12.88
C HIS A 76 7.71 -12.54 -12.56
N PHE A 77 8.29 -11.86 -11.55
CA PHE A 77 7.73 -10.60 -11.04
C PHE A 77 8.76 -9.50 -10.91
N PHE A 78 8.28 -8.27 -11.08
CA PHE A 78 8.98 -7.05 -10.72
C PHE A 78 8.01 -6.10 -10.02
N TYR A 79 8.52 -5.11 -9.31
CA TYR A 79 7.72 -4.27 -8.42
C TYR A 79 8.35 -2.89 -8.19
N CYS A 80 7.57 -1.98 -7.62
CA CYS A 80 8.06 -0.74 -7.03
C CYS A 80 8.77 -1.08 -5.72
N ASP A 81 10.09 -0.88 -5.64
CA ASP A 81 10.86 -1.07 -4.42
C ASP A 81 10.82 0.17 -3.52
N ASN A 82 11.35 0.08 -2.29
CA ASN A 82 11.40 1.21 -1.36
C ASN A 82 12.21 2.39 -1.89
N THR A 83 13.19 2.17 -2.77
CA THR A 83 13.92 3.27 -3.44
C THR A 83 12.99 4.05 -4.35
N ALA A 84 12.24 3.36 -5.19
CA ALA A 84 11.29 3.99 -6.10
C ALA A 84 10.11 4.63 -5.33
N ALA A 85 9.65 3.99 -4.25
CA ALA A 85 8.59 4.54 -3.40
C ALA A 85 9.03 5.82 -2.67
N GLY A 86 10.24 5.86 -2.12
CA GLY A 86 10.76 7.01 -1.37
C GLY A 86 11.33 8.13 -2.24
N PHE A 87 11.81 7.81 -3.44
CA PHE A 87 12.45 8.77 -4.36
C PHE A 87 11.85 8.71 -5.77
N PRO A 88 10.52 8.85 -5.93
CA PRO A 88 9.86 8.56 -7.21
C PRO A 88 10.32 9.46 -8.36
N SER A 89 10.72 10.69 -8.07
CA SER A 89 11.23 11.62 -9.08
C SER A 89 12.69 11.34 -9.48
N THR A 90 13.45 10.57 -8.67
CA THR A 90 14.91 10.52 -8.76
C THR A 90 15.50 9.11 -8.65
N PHE A 91 14.69 8.06 -8.53
CA PHE A 91 15.20 6.73 -8.19
C PHE A 91 16.11 6.11 -9.27
N LEU A 92 15.95 6.45 -10.53
CA LEU A 92 16.83 5.96 -11.61
C LEU A 92 18.28 6.44 -11.46
N VAL A 93 18.47 7.61 -10.85
CA VAL A 93 19.79 8.14 -10.49
C VAL A 93 20.20 7.67 -9.09
N MET A 94 19.26 7.70 -8.13
CA MET A 94 19.52 7.35 -6.73
C MET A 94 19.91 5.88 -6.54
N GLU A 95 19.52 4.99 -7.44
CA GLU A 95 19.97 3.58 -7.44
C GLU A 95 21.48 3.43 -7.40
N LYS A 96 22.23 4.35 -8.00
CA LYS A 96 23.70 4.35 -7.97
C LYS A 96 24.24 4.64 -6.56
N PHE A 97 23.44 5.24 -5.70
CA PHE A 97 23.78 5.65 -4.34
C PHE A 97 23.07 4.81 -3.26
N LYS A 98 22.41 3.71 -3.64
CA LYS A 98 21.67 2.84 -2.70
C LYS A 98 22.49 2.44 -1.47
N TYR A 99 23.75 2.13 -1.66
CA TYR A 99 24.63 1.78 -0.54
C TYR A 99 24.73 2.92 0.50
N LEU A 100 24.94 4.17 0.05
CA LEU A 100 25.01 5.32 0.96
C LEU A 100 23.66 5.59 1.63
N LEU A 101 22.57 5.47 0.89
CA LEU A 101 21.22 5.63 1.43
C LEU A 101 20.88 4.55 2.45
N SER A 102 21.35 3.32 2.24
CA SER A 102 21.10 2.21 3.18
C SER A 102 21.75 2.41 4.56
N LEU A 103 22.75 3.28 4.66
CA LEU A 103 23.37 3.65 5.94
C LEU A 103 22.49 4.62 6.75
N LEU A 104 21.50 5.24 6.13
CA LEU A 104 20.63 6.27 6.73
C LEU A 104 19.25 5.75 7.14
N ILE A 105 18.94 4.50 6.80
CA ILE A 105 17.64 3.89 7.13
C ILE A 105 17.78 2.84 8.23
N ASP A 106 16.71 2.69 9.01
CA ASP A 106 16.62 1.63 10.00
C ASP A 106 16.62 0.25 9.33
N LYS A 107 17.20 -0.73 10.00
CA LYS A 107 17.28 -2.11 9.48
C LYS A 107 15.94 -2.86 9.57
N THR A 108 15.03 -2.38 10.39
CA THR A 108 13.72 -3.00 10.64
C THR A 108 12.61 -1.96 10.69
N ARG A 109 11.41 -2.39 10.34
CA ARG A 109 10.20 -1.54 10.40
C ARG A 109 9.73 -1.41 11.85
N PRO A 110 9.42 -0.19 12.34
CA PRO A 110 9.02 0.02 13.74
C PRO A 110 7.76 -0.75 14.16
N MET A 111 6.78 -0.90 13.25
CA MET A 111 5.47 -1.47 13.57
C MET A 111 5.42 -3.00 13.63
N ASP A 112 6.40 -3.72 13.07
CA ASP A 112 6.34 -5.19 13.00
C ASP A 112 7.72 -5.87 12.97
N SER A 113 8.80 -5.10 13.14
CA SER A 113 10.18 -5.59 13.16
C SER A 113 10.61 -6.39 11.91
N MET A 114 9.82 -6.30 10.83
CA MET A 114 10.21 -6.91 9.56
C MET A 114 11.46 -6.21 8.99
N PRO A 115 12.36 -6.95 8.33
CA PRO A 115 13.52 -6.35 7.68
C PRO A 115 13.12 -5.22 6.73
N LEU A 116 13.85 -4.11 6.77
CA LEU A 116 13.66 -2.96 5.89
C LEU A 116 14.94 -2.74 5.09
N THR A 117 14.83 -2.84 3.77
CA THR A 117 15.91 -2.47 2.85
C THR A 117 15.34 -1.62 1.70
N LEU A 118 16.22 -0.95 0.97
CA LEU A 118 15.83 -0.16 -0.20
C LEU A 118 15.35 -1.03 -1.37
N ASP A 119 15.76 -2.30 -1.42
CA ASP A 119 15.39 -3.26 -2.45
C ASP A 119 14.09 -4.01 -2.14
N HIS A 120 13.60 -3.97 -0.89
CA HIS A 120 12.33 -4.59 -0.55
C HIS A 120 11.17 -3.91 -1.26
N PRO A 121 10.09 -4.66 -1.56
CA PRO A 121 8.92 -4.10 -2.22
C PRO A 121 8.27 -3.02 -1.35
N GLY A 122 8.04 -1.86 -1.96
CA GLY A 122 7.44 -0.68 -1.36
C GLY A 122 5.95 -0.53 -1.69
N GLU A 123 5.28 0.36 -0.98
CA GLU A 123 3.92 0.77 -1.31
C GLU A 123 3.97 1.93 -2.31
N ASP A 124 3.33 1.76 -3.45
CA ASP A 124 3.29 2.77 -4.51
C ASP A 124 2.59 4.06 -4.08
N GLU A 125 1.66 3.98 -3.12
CA GLU A 125 0.97 5.18 -2.61
C GLU A 125 1.91 6.13 -1.85
N VAL A 126 3.04 5.66 -1.33
CA VAL A 126 4.09 6.54 -0.80
C VAL A 126 4.65 7.42 -1.91
N ALA A 127 4.95 6.81 -3.06
CA ALA A 127 5.43 7.54 -4.23
C ALA A 127 4.37 8.49 -4.81
N THR A 128 3.13 8.03 -4.94
CA THR A 128 2.04 8.86 -5.49
C THR A 128 1.73 10.05 -4.59
N ASN A 129 1.85 9.90 -3.27
CA ASN A 129 1.75 11.03 -2.33
C ASN A 129 2.78 12.12 -2.62
N LEU A 130 4.04 11.73 -2.87
CA LEU A 130 5.11 12.68 -3.18
C LEU A 130 4.92 13.33 -4.56
N LEU A 131 4.49 12.57 -5.57
CA LEU A 131 4.30 13.04 -6.95
C LEU A 131 3.03 13.88 -7.13
N SER A 132 1.98 13.61 -6.37
CA SER A 132 0.70 14.34 -6.43
C SER A 132 0.65 15.57 -5.52
N ALA A 133 1.77 15.95 -4.92
CA ALA A 133 1.87 17.04 -3.94
C ALA A 133 0.93 16.85 -2.72
N GLY A 134 0.68 15.60 -2.34
CA GLY A 134 -0.09 15.23 -1.16
C GLY A 134 -1.56 14.85 -1.43
N ASN A 135 -2.04 14.92 -2.67
CA ASN A 135 -3.39 14.46 -3.00
C ASN A 135 -3.45 12.92 -3.00
N SER A 136 -3.38 12.34 -1.84
CA SER A 136 -3.29 10.90 -1.62
C SER A 136 -3.86 10.49 -0.27
N TYR A 137 -3.98 9.19 -0.10
CA TYR A 137 -4.38 8.52 1.12
C TYR A 137 -3.56 8.92 2.39
N TYR A 138 -2.31 9.35 2.22
CA TYR A 138 -1.46 9.74 3.36
C TYR A 138 -1.73 11.16 3.87
N LEU A 139 -2.46 11.99 3.14
CA LEU A 139 -2.74 13.36 3.56
C LEU A 139 -3.55 13.43 4.87
N PRO A 140 -4.58 12.60 5.11
CA PRO A 140 -5.25 12.51 6.42
C PRO A 140 -4.30 12.21 7.57
N LEU A 141 -3.29 11.37 7.37
CA LEU A 141 -2.30 11.06 8.41
C LEU A 141 -1.39 12.24 8.76
N MET A 142 -1.19 13.16 7.83
CA MET A 142 -0.41 14.37 8.10
C MET A 142 -1.22 15.41 8.87
N PHE A 143 -2.52 15.50 8.60
CA PHE A 143 -3.45 16.50 9.15
C PHE A 143 -4.66 15.80 9.79
N MET A 144 -4.39 15.02 10.82
CA MET A 144 -5.39 14.16 11.47
C MET A 144 -6.58 14.94 12.06
N GLN A 145 -6.39 16.19 12.48
CA GLN A 145 -7.52 17.03 12.92
C GLN A 145 -8.48 17.38 11.78
N GLN A 146 -8.04 17.32 10.54
CA GLN A 146 -8.84 17.53 9.32
C GLN A 146 -9.16 16.23 8.57
N GLU A 147 -8.92 15.06 9.16
CA GLU A 147 -8.96 13.77 8.47
C GLU A 147 -10.31 13.52 7.76
N VAL A 148 -11.43 13.90 8.37
CA VAL A 148 -12.77 13.72 7.78
C VAL A 148 -12.89 14.44 6.44
N GLN A 149 -12.38 15.66 6.32
CA GLN A 149 -12.41 16.44 5.08
C GLN A 149 -11.44 15.90 4.02
N LEU A 150 -10.39 15.20 4.47
CA LEU A 150 -9.34 14.66 3.62
C LEU A 150 -9.58 13.20 3.20
N ARG A 151 -10.62 12.56 3.72
CA ARG A 151 -11.05 11.19 3.35
C ARG A 151 -11.30 11.05 1.84
N LYS A 152 -11.66 12.14 1.17
CA LYS A 152 -11.89 12.18 -0.28
C LYS A 152 -10.73 11.66 -1.13
N PHE A 153 -9.50 11.73 -0.63
CA PHE A 153 -8.31 11.22 -1.33
C PHE A 153 -8.12 9.71 -1.20
N LEU A 154 -9.00 9.01 -0.48
CA LEU A 154 -8.91 7.57 -0.37
C LEU A 154 -9.24 6.88 -1.70
N ASP A 155 -10.38 7.21 -2.30
CA ASP A 155 -10.83 6.63 -3.58
C ASP A 155 -11.32 7.67 -4.60
N PHE A 156 -11.26 8.96 -4.24
CA PHE A 156 -11.69 10.08 -5.07
C PHE A 156 -13.18 10.05 -5.44
N SER A 157 -14.02 9.40 -4.63
CA SER A 157 -15.45 9.35 -4.88
C SER A 157 -16.15 10.65 -4.48
N SER A 158 -17.23 10.97 -5.19
CA SER A 158 -18.15 12.07 -4.83
C SER A 158 -18.80 11.87 -3.46
N ASP A 159 -18.99 10.62 -3.04
CA ASP A 159 -19.53 10.25 -1.73
C ASP A 159 -18.65 10.74 -0.57
N LEU A 160 -17.32 10.83 -0.81
CA LEU A 160 -16.37 11.41 0.13
C LEU A 160 -16.10 12.90 -0.13
N GLY A 161 -16.84 13.53 -1.05
CA GLY A 161 -16.72 14.95 -1.38
C GLY A 161 -15.55 15.29 -2.31
N ALA A 162 -15.03 14.31 -3.06
CA ALA A 162 -14.05 14.59 -4.10
C ALA A 162 -14.67 15.26 -5.32
N CYS A 163 -13.93 16.16 -5.95
CA CYS A 163 -14.24 16.73 -7.25
C CYS A 163 -13.27 16.21 -8.33
N ASP A 164 -13.57 16.50 -9.59
CA ASP A 164 -12.75 16.06 -10.73
C ASP A 164 -11.29 16.52 -10.62
N ASP A 165 -11.06 17.70 -10.06
CA ASP A 165 -9.70 18.22 -9.88
C ASP A 165 -8.90 17.44 -8.82
N ASP A 166 -9.56 16.94 -7.79
CA ASP A 166 -8.93 16.09 -6.77
C ASP A 166 -8.40 14.78 -7.38
N PHE A 167 -9.15 14.22 -8.34
CA PHE A 167 -8.78 12.97 -9.01
C PHE A 167 -7.64 13.13 -10.03
N LYS A 168 -7.54 14.26 -10.74
CA LYS A 168 -6.63 14.44 -11.89
C LYS A 168 -5.16 14.18 -11.56
N SER A 169 -4.71 14.54 -10.36
CA SER A 169 -3.30 14.45 -9.99
C SER A 169 -2.84 13.01 -9.72
N TRP A 170 -3.70 12.17 -9.15
CA TRP A 170 -3.34 10.81 -8.77
C TRP A 170 -3.08 9.89 -9.98
N PRO A 171 -3.91 9.79 -11.02
CA PRO A 171 -3.62 8.94 -12.18
C PRO A 171 -2.34 9.35 -12.91
N ASN A 172 -2.05 10.64 -12.96
CA ASN A 172 -0.80 11.14 -13.56
C ASN A 172 0.41 10.71 -12.75
N ALA A 173 0.38 10.88 -11.42
CA ALA A 173 1.43 10.47 -10.51
C ALA A 173 1.65 8.94 -10.55
N PHE A 174 0.57 8.18 -10.50
CA PHE A 174 0.56 6.73 -10.57
C PHE A 174 1.12 6.22 -11.90
N GLY A 175 0.63 6.77 -13.01
CA GLY A 175 1.11 6.43 -14.34
C GLY A 175 2.59 6.78 -14.55
N PHE A 176 3.04 7.94 -14.07
CA PHE A 176 4.44 8.33 -14.14
C PHE A 176 5.34 7.38 -13.35
N LEU A 177 4.98 7.05 -12.11
CA LEU A 177 5.71 6.09 -11.29
C LEU A 177 5.91 4.76 -12.02
N PHE A 178 4.80 4.14 -12.47
CA PHE A 178 4.87 2.80 -13.04
C PHE A 178 5.51 2.76 -14.41
N ARG A 179 5.41 3.81 -15.23
CA ARG A 179 6.20 3.91 -16.47
C ARG A 179 7.70 3.93 -16.16
N LYS A 180 8.14 4.64 -15.12
CA LYS A 180 9.55 4.62 -14.70
C LYS A 180 9.97 3.25 -14.17
N VAL A 181 9.12 2.58 -13.38
CA VAL A 181 9.39 1.22 -12.88
C VAL A 181 9.50 0.23 -14.05
N VAL A 182 8.58 0.30 -15.03
CA VAL A 182 8.64 -0.51 -16.25
C VAL A 182 9.88 -0.17 -17.08
N PHE A 183 10.22 1.10 -17.25
CA PHE A 183 11.44 1.52 -17.93
C PHE A 183 12.70 0.94 -17.27
N ARG A 184 12.77 0.98 -15.93
CA ARG A 184 13.85 0.34 -15.17
C ARG A 184 13.93 -1.16 -15.47
N GLU A 185 12.80 -1.86 -15.46
CA GLU A 185 12.72 -3.29 -15.76
C GLU A 185 13.17 -3.61 -17.17
N MET A 186 12.73 -2.85 -18.17
CA MET A 186 13.17 -3.03 -19.57
C MET A 186 14.70 -2.95 -19.74
N ARG A 187 15.38 -2.14 -18.92
CA ARG A 187 16.85 -2.02 -18.95
C ARG A 187 17.58 -3.22 -18.37
N THR A 188 16.89 -4.08 -17.62
CA THR A 188 17.46 -5.35 -17.11
C THR A 188 17.53 -6.44 -18.19
N GLY A 189 16.84 -6.23 -19.32
CA GLY A 189 16.73 -7.23 -20.40
C GLY A 189 15.67 -8.31 -20.14
N HIS A 190 14.95 -8.25 -19.04
CA HIS A 190 13.84 -9.17 -18.76
C HIS A 190 12.57 -8.71 -19.47
N THR A 191 11.93 -9.60 -20.22
CA THR A 191 10.75 -9.25 -21.05
C THR A 191 9.44 -9.89 -20.60
N ASN A 192 9.50 -10.91 -19.71
CA ASN A 192 8.33 -11.74 -19.38
C ASN A 192 7.92 -11.66 -17.91
N ARG A 193 8.38 -10.64 -17.20
CA ARG A 193 7.98 -10.45 -15.79
C ARG A 193 6.70 -9.63 -15.71
N ARG A 194 5.87 -9.96 -14.73
CA ARG A 194 4.64 -9.22 -14.43
C ARG A 194 4.85 -8.23 -13.30
N LEU A 195 4.24 -7.07 -13.45
CA LEU A 195 4.24 -6.04 -12.42
C LEU A 195 3.39 -6.46 -11.24
N VAL A 196 3.95 -6.34 -10.03
CA VAL A 196 3.22 -6.48 -8.77
C VAL A 196 3.04 -5.11 -8.15
N ILE A 197 1.80 -4.75 -7.83
CA ILE A 197 1.39 -3.50 -7.22
C ILE A 197 0.82 -3.80 -5.83
N LYS A 198 1.18 -3.01 -4.83
CA LYS A 198 0.61 -3.18 -3.49
C LYS A 198 0.50 -1.85 -2.75
N SER A 199 -0.72 -1.46 -2.44
CA SER A 199 -1.05 -0.48 -1.42
C SER A 199 -2.42 -0.80 -0.83
N PRO A 200 -2.58 -0.75 0.49
CA PRO A 200 -3.86 -1.09 1.14
C PRO A 200 -5.03 -0.23 0.65
N VAL A 201 -4.78 1.03 0.29
CA VAL A 201 -5.80 1.95 -0.23
C VAL A 201 -6.42 1.48 -1.55
N HIS A 202 -5.70 0.69 -2.34
CA HIS A 202 -6.22 0.11 -3.58
C HIS A 202 -7.43 -0.80 -3.37
N THR A 203 -7.67 -1.23 -2.14
CA THR A 203 -8.89 -1.94 -1.75
C THR A 203 -10.16 -1.17 -2.09
N ALA A 204 -10.16 0.15 -1.95
CA ALA A 204 -11.30 1.00 -2.35
C ALA A 204 -11.23 1.44 -3.84
N ARG A 205 -10.10 1.22 -4.51
CA ARG A 205 -9.85 1.69 -5.88
C ARG A 205 -9.96 0.60 -6.94
N VAL A 206 -10.52 -0.57 -6.62
CA VAL A 206 -10.69 -1.68 -7.59
C VAL A 206 -11.36 -1.24 -8.89
N PRO A 207 -12.45 -0.44 -8.90
CA PRO A 207 -13.07 0.02 -10.14
C PRO A 207 -12.15 0.89 -11.01
N ILE A 208 -11.34 1.75 -10.37
CA ILE A 208 -10.36 2.61 -11.05
C ILE A 208 -9.25 1.76 -11.66
N LEU A 209 -8.72 0.80 -10.87
CA LEU A 209 -7.62 -0.06 -11.30
C LEU A 209 -8.03 -1.01 -12.43
N ARG A 210 -9.28 -1.52 -12.43
CA ARG A 210 -9.81 -2.30 -13.56
C ARG A 210 -9.91 -1.51 -14.86
N LYS A 211 -10.19 -0.20 -14.78
CA LYS A 211 -10.18 0.69 -15.96
C LYS A 211 -8.76 0.92 -16.48
N LEU A 212 -7.78 1.04 -15.58
CA LEU A 212 -6.38 1.25 -15.95
C LEU A 212 -5.71 -0.04 -16.44
N PHE A 213 -6.10 -1.18 -15.87
CA PHE A 213 -5.50 -2.50 -16.11
C PHE A 213 -6.59 -3.55 -16.34
N PRO A 214 -7.11 -3.66 -17.56
CA PRO A 214 -8.27 -4.53 -17.84
C PRO A 214 -8.02 -6.02 -17.60
N LYS A 215 -6.78 -6.47 -17.59
CA LYS A 215 -6.38 -7.88 -17.37
C LYS A 215 -5.73 -8.10 -16.00
N ALA A 216 -5.81 -7.13 -15.08
CA ALA A 216 -5.25 -7.26 -13.74
C ALA A 216 -5.84 -8.46 -12.99
N LYS A 217 -5.01 -9.09 -12.14
CA LYS A 217 -5.45 -10.06 -11.14
C LYS A 217 -5.31 -9.46 -9.76
N PHE A 218 -6.36 -9.58 -8.95
CA PHE A 218 -6.40 -9.05 -7.60
C PHE A 218 -6.24 -10.16 -6.56
N ILE A 219 -5.45 -9.91 -5.52
CA ILE A 219 -5.30 -10.78 -4.36
C ILE A 219 -5.74 -9.98 -3.15
N TYR A 220 -6.92 -10.29 -2.62
CA TYR A 220 -7.46 -9.67 -1.42
C TYR A 220 -7.07 -10.46 -0.18
N VAL A 221 -6.34 -9.83 0.73
CA VAL A 221 -5.90 -10.46 1.97
C VAL A 221 -6.82 -10.06 3.12
N HIS A 222 -7.44 -11.06 3.74
CA HIS A 222 -8.27 -10.86 4.94
C HIS A 222 -7.65 -11.52 6.17
N ARG A 223 -8.00 -11.00 7.35
CA ARG A 223 -7.48 -11.45 8.65
C ARG A 223 -8.53 -11.20 9.72
N HIS A 224 -8.41 -11.94 10.85
CA HIS A 224 -9.32 -11.75 12.00
C HIS A 224 -9.41 -10.27 12.42
N PRO A 225 -10.61 -9.66 12.43
CA PRO A 225 -10.78 -8.20 12.57
C PRO A 225 -10.23 -7.65 13.91
N ASP A 226 -10.40 -8.36 15.04
CA ASP A 226 -9.84 -7.93 16.33
C ASP A 226 -8.31 -7.81 16.26
N VAL A 227 -7.65 -8.75 15.55
CA VAL A 227 -6.20 -8.73 15.38
C VAL A 227 -5.79 -7.58 14.47
N VAL A 228 -6.57 -7.30 13.42
CA VAL A 228 -6.33 -6.17 12.53
C VAL A 228 -6.41 -4.85 13.30
N PHE A 229 -7.45 -4.66 14.12
CA PHE A 229 -7.61 -3.45 14.93
C PHE A 229 -6.45 -3.27 15.91
N LYS A 230 -6.10 -4.31 16.70
CA LYS A 230 -4.94 -4.27 17.62
C LYS A 230 -3.66 -3.85 16.91
N SER A 231 -3.40 -4.45 15.74
CA SER A 231 -2.21 -4.17 14.96
C SER A 231 -2.23 -2.80 14.29
N ALA A 232 -3.41 -2.29 13.92
CA ALA A 232 -3.58 -0.94 13.38
C ALA A 232 -3.39 0.14 14.46
N ALA A 233 -3.92 -0.07 15.66
CA ALA A 233 -3.69 0.80 16.81
C ALA A 233 -2.19 0.86 17.15
N HIS A 234 -1.51 -0.29 17.24
CA HIS A 234 -0.07 -0.33 17.46
C HIS A 234 0.72 0.37 16.33
N MET A 235 0.30 0.24 15.07
CA MET A 235 0.92 0.97 13.97
C MET A 235 0.69 2.49 14.12
N ALA A 236 -0.47 2.93 14.57
CA ALA A 236 -0.72 4.33 14.85
C ALA A 236 0.22 4.87 15.92
N ASP A 237 0.40 4.15 17.01
CA ASP A 237 1.28 4.53 18.13
C ASP A 237 2.76 4.57 17.72
N THR A 238 3.18 3.73 16.76
CA THR A 238 4.60 3.57 16.40
C THR A 238 4.99 4.31 15.13
N MET A 239 4.04 4.58 14.22
CA MET A 239 4.33 5.10 12.88
C MET A 239 3.62 6.40 12.52
N TYR A 240 2.35 6.62 12.90
CA TYR A 240 1.60 7.77 12.41
C TYR A 240 2.21 9.09 12.87
N TRP A 241 2.76 9.13 14.07
CA TRP A 241 3.39 10.34 14.61
C TRP A 241 4.54 10.87 13.75
N PHE A 242 5.22 10.01 12.95
CA PHE A 242 6.22 10.45 11.98
C PHE A 242 5.63 11.32 10.86
N CYS A 243 4.34 11.12 10.56
CA CYS A 243 3.64 11.86 9.51
C CYS A 243 3.00 13.15 10.03
N TYR A 244 2.67 13.25 11.32
CA TYR A 244 1.86 14.34 11.86
C TYR A 244 2.46 15.73 11.64
N LEU A 245 1.60 16.65 11.21
CA LEU A 245 1.82 18.10 11.20
C LEU A 245 0.84 18.83 12.12
N ASN A 246 -0.19 18.12 12.63
CA ASN A 246 -0.98 18.49 13.80
C ASN A 246 -1.27 17.23 14.62
N THR A 247 -1.63 17.40 15.89
CA THR A 247 -1.77 16.30 16.84
C THR A 247 -3.21 15.87 16.94
N PRO A 248 -3.55 14.61 16.61
CA PRO A 248 -4.87 14.08 16.86
C PRO A 248 -5.09 13.78 18.34
N SER A 249 -6.35 13.62 18.74
CA SER A 249 -6.71 12.90 19.97
C SER A 249 -6.73 11.38 19.72
N ASP A 250 -6.68 10.59 20.79
CA ASP A 250 -6.75 9.13 20.70
C ASP A 250 -8.11 8.67 20.12
N GLU A 251 -9.18 9.41 20.41
CA GLU A 251 -10.51 9.17 19.83
C GLU A 251 -10.51 9.40 18.31
N GLN A 252 -9.84 10.44 17.84
CA GLN A 252 -9.73 10.70 16.39
C GLN A 252 -8.97 9.58 15.68
N VAL A 253 -7.86 9.11 16.25
CA VAL A 253 -7.10 7.98 15.69
C VAL A 253 -7.91 6.70 15.69
N THR A 254 -8.60 6.41 16.81
CA THR A 254 -9.47 5.24 16.96
C THR A 254 -10.59 5.26 15.92
N GLU A 255 -11.29 6.40 15.79
CA GLU A 255 -12.39 6.55 14.83
C GLU A 255 -11.87 6.45 13.38
N PHE A 256 -10.72 7.02 13.08
CA PHE A 256 -10.10 6.89 11.76
C PHE A 256 -9.82 5.42 11.39
N ILE A 257 -9.29 4.62 12.32
CA ILE A 257 -9.03 3.18 12.11
C ILE A 257 -10.35 2.44 11.87
N LEU A 258 -11.38 2.70 12.69
CA LEU A 258 -12.68 2.05 12.56
C LEU A 258 -13.35 2.39 11.23
N TRP A 259 -13.41 3.68 10.89
CA TRP A 259 -13.99 4.17 9.63
C TRP A 259 -13.26 3.63 8.41
N GLN A 260 -11.92 3.68 8.42
CA GLN A 260 -11.10 3.23 7.29
C GLN A 260 -11.37 1.77 6.96
N PHE A 261 -11.47 0.91 7.98
CA PHE A 261 -11.79 -0.50 7.77
C PHE A 261 -13.17 -0.70 7.15
N GLU A 262 -14.17 -0.01 7.69
CA GLU A 262 -15.55 -0.08 7.17
C GLU A 262 -15.60 0.37 5.71
N TYR A 263 -14.96 1.49 5.41
CA TYR A 263 -15.01 2.06 4.08
C TYR A 263 -14.27 1.18 3.06
N LEU A 264 -13.05 0.72 3.38
CA LEU A 264 -12.29 -0.17 2.51
C LEU A 264 -13.05 -1.48 2.26
N TRP A 265 -13.65 -2.06 3.29
CA TRP A 265 -14.45 -3.28 3.14
C TRP A 265 -15.71 -3.06 2.29
N LYS A 266 -16.46 -2.00 2.56
CA LYS A 266 -17.66 -1.64 1.79
C LYS A 266 -17.31 -1.49 0.32
N SER A 267 -16.34 -0.63 0.00
CA SER A 267 -15.94 -0.33 -1.39
C SER A 267 -15.44 -1.59 -2.12
N TYR A 268 -14.62 -2.40 -1.45
CA TYR A 268 -14.17 -3.68 -2.01
C TYR A 268 -15.33 -4.63 -2.29
N ASN A 269 -16.17 -4.88 -1.28
CA ASN A 269 -17.27 -5.84 -1.41
C ASN A 269 -18.28 -5.43 -2.50
N GLU A 270 -18.57 -4.14 -2.64
CA GLU A 270 -19.42 -3.60 -3.71
C GLU A 270 -18.76 -3.79 -5.10
N ALA A 271 -17.46 -3.58 -5.21
CA ALA A 271 -16.73 -3.68 -6.48
C ALA A 271 -16.56 -5.13 -6.99
N VAL A 272 -16.51 -6.12 -6.08
CA VAL A 272 -16.14 -7.50 -6.46
C VAL A 272 -17.25 -8.50 -6.32
N LYS A 273 -18.33 -8.18 -5.58
CA LYS A 273 -19.43 -9.10 -5.32
C LYS A 273 -20.19 -9.42 -6.60
N VAL A 274 -20.24 -10.72 -6.93
CA VAL A 274 -21.14 -11.27 -7.94
C VAL A 274 -22.21 -12.03 -7.20
N SER A 275 -23.47 -11.59 -7.31
CA SER A 275 -24.59 -12.31 -6.67
C SER A 275 -24.97 -13.52 -7.51
N HIS A 276 -24.83 -14.72 -6.94
CA HIS A 276 -25.31 -15.94 -7.56
C HIS A 276 -26.06 -16.79 -6.54
N ASN A 277 -27.36 -16.99 -6.74
CA ASN A 277 -28.24 -17.83 -5.88
C ASN A 277 -28.15 -17.49 -4.38
N GLY A 278 -28.01 -16.21 -4.02
CA GLY A 278 -27.95 -15.78 -2.62
C GLY A 278 -26.61 -16.06 -1.90
N VAL A 279 -25.66 -16.71 -2.57
CA VAL A 279 -24.31 -16.95 -2.03
C VAL A 279 -23.37 -15.84 -2.49
N ARG A 280 -22.56 -15.31 -1.57
CA ARG A 280 -21.50 -14.35 -1.91
C ARG A 280 -20.43 -15.07 -2.75
N LYS A 281 -20.24 -14.60 -3.97
CA LYS A 281 -19.13 -14.98 -4.85
C LYS A 281 -18.38 -13.71 -5.25
N VAL A 282 -17.07 -13.81 -5.42
CA VAL A 282 -16.24 -12.72 -5.98
C VAL A 282 -16.01 -12.93 -7.47
N ALA A 283 -15.69 -11.84 -8.17
CA ALA A 283 -15.38 -11.86 -9.59
C ALA A 283 -14.13 -12.73 -9.88
N ASP A 284 -14.04 -13.31 -11.07
CA ASP A 284 -12.99 -14.30 -11.43
C ASP A 284 -11.56 -13.69 -11.51
N ASP A 285 -11.46 -12.35 -11.57
CA ASP A 285 -10.19 -11.64 -11.49
C ASP A 285 -9.69 -11.44 -10.05
N VAL A 286 -10.47 -11.86 -9.04
CA VAL A 286 -10.19 -11.68 -7.62
C VAL A 286 -10.03 -13.02 -6.91
N MET A 287 -8.97 -13.14 -6.11
CA MET A 287 -8.78 -14.24 -5.16
C MET A 287 -8.74 -13.68 -3.74
N GLU A 288 -9.55 -14.24 -2.84
CA GLU A 288 -9.53 -13.95 -1.41
C GLU A 288 -8.60 -14.93 -0.69
N VAL A 289 -7.70 -14.39 0.16
CA VAL A 289 -6.68 -15.16 0.88
C VAL A 289 -6.75 -14.84 2.36
N SER A 290 -6.94 -15.88 3.20
CA SER A 290 -6.83 -15.74 4.64
C SER A 290 -5.36 -15.62 5.06
N TYR A 291 -5.05 -14.60 5.91
CA TYR A 291 -3.74 -14.48 6.53
C TYR A 291 -3.40 -15.71 7.39
N GLU A 292 -4.39 -16.23 8.10
CA GLU A 292 -4.27 -17.41 8.95
C GLU A 292 -3.89 -18.65 8.14
N ASP A 293 -4.46 -18.83 6.94
CA ASP A 293 -4.09 -19.92 6.04
C ASP A 293 -2.70 -19.71 5.43
N LEU A 294 -2.36 -18.48 5.06
CA LEU A 294 -1.03 -18.15 4.54
C LEU A 294 0.08 -18.49 5.55
N VAL A 295 -0.15 -18.26 6.84
CA VAL A 295 0.83 -18.56 7.89
C VAL A 295 0.84 -20.06 8.23
N ARG A 296 -0.33 -20.73 8.27
CA ARG A 296 -0.44 -22.14 8.67
C ARG A 296 -0.07 -23.11 7.55
N ARG A 297 -0.41 -22.78 6.30
CA ARG A 297 -0.21 -23.60 5.10
C ARG A 297 0.36 -22.76 3.96
N PRO A 298 1.57 -22.19 4.14
CA PRO A 298 2.10 -21.22 3.18
C PRO A 298 2.29 -21.81 1.78
N SER A 299 2.78 -23.05 1.65
CA SER A 299 2.99 -23.71 0.36
C SER A 299 1.69 -23.87 -0.42
N ASP A 300 0.63 -24.39 0.20
CA ASP A 300 -0.68 -24.57 -0.42
C ASP A 300 -1.30 -23.23 -0.85
N THR A 301 -1.19 -22.23 0.03
CA THR A 301 -1.72 -20.90 -0.23
C THR A 301 -0.98 -20.22 -1.39
N LEU A 302 0.34 -20.28 -1.42
CA LEU A 302 1.16 -19.75 -2.51
C LEU A 302 0.86 -20.49 -3.82
N LYS A 303 0.74 -21.82 -3.80
CA LYS A 303 0.36 -22.60 -4.98
C LYS A 303 -0.98 -22.15 -5.56
N SER A 304 -1.95 -21.87 -4.70
CA SER A 304 -3.26 -21.34 -5.12
C SER A 304 -3.16 -19.93 -5.71
N ILE A 305 -2.35 -19.06 -5.09
CA ILE A 305 -2.07 -17.70 -5.61
C ILE A 305 -1.44 -17.79 -7.01
N TYR A 306 -0.41 -18.65 -7.18
CA TYR A 306 0.25 -18.84 -8.47
C TYR A 306 -0.68 -19.37 -9.56
N ALA A 307 -1.58 -20.29 -9.20
CA ALA A 307 -2.62 -20.78 -10.10
C ALA A 307 -3.58 -19.65 -10.52
N HIS A 308 -4.00 -18.79 -9.57
CA HIS A 308 -4.89 -17.65 -9.85
C HIS A 308 -4.23 -16.64 -10.80
N VAL A 309 -2.95 -16.35 -10.59
CA VAL A 309 -2.23 -15.41 -11.44
C VAL A 309 -1.68 -16.03 -12.73
N GLY A 310 -1.83 -17.34 -12.92
CA GLY A 310 -1.44 -18.04 -14.14
C GLY A 310 0.08 -18.18 -14.34
N VAL A 311 0.83 -18.32 -13.24
CA VAL A 311 2.29 -18.48 -13.24
C VAL A 311 2.66 -19.83 -12.61
N PRO A 312 3.67 -20.56 -13.15
CA PRO A 312 4.09 -21.83 -12.57
C PRO A 312 4.64 -21.67 -11.15
N TYR A 313 4.14 -22.46 -10.21
CA TYR A 313 4.62 -22.51 -8.83
C TYR A 313 5.82 -23.45 -8.69
N ASN A 314 6.84 -22.99 -7.97
CA ASN A 314 8.01 -23.82 -7.62
C ASN A 314 8.20 -23.77 -6.10
N GLU A 315 7.92 -24.88 -5.41
CA GLU A 315 7.99 -24.98 -3.96
C GLU A 315 9.42 -24.81 -3.41
N ASP A 316 10.41 -25.39 -4.09
CA ASP A 316 11.81 -25.30 -3.66
C ASP A 316 12.31 -23.84 -3.63
N HIS A 317 11.75 -22.98 -4.49
CA HIS A 317 12.09 -21.56 -4.52
C HIS A 317 11.71 -20.86 -3.22
N PHE A 318 10.61 -21.24 -2.58
CA PHE A 318 10.07 -20.59 -1.39
C PHE A 318 10.47 -21.26 -0.07
N LYS A 319 11.20 -22.37 -0.13
CA LYS A 319 11.53 -23.16 1.06
C LYS A 319 12.17 -22.32 2.16
N ARG A 320 13.12 -21.46 1.81
CA ARG A 320 13.84 -20.61 2.78
C ARG A 320 12.88 -19.60 3.43
N GLU A 321 12.03 -18.95 2.66
CA GLU A 321 11.07 -17.94 3.13
C GLU A 321 9.96 -18.59 3.98
N ILE A 322 9.51 -19.79 3.60
CA ILE A 322 8.54 -20.59 4.37
C ILE A 322 9.15 -21.04 5.69
N ASP A 323 10.38 -21.54 5.69
CA ASP A 323 11.10 -21.93 6.91
C ASP A 323 11.30 -20.71 7.84
N ALA A 324 11.65 -19.56 7.29
CA ALA A 324 11.77 -18.32 8.05
C ALA A 324 10.44 -17.87 8.68
N LEU A 325 9.33 -18.10 7.98
CA LEU A 325 7.99 -17.76 8.50
C LEU A 325 7.63 -18.61 9.73
N SER A 326 8.06 -19.87 9.79
CA SER A 326 7.83 -20.73 10.95
C SER A 326 8.47 -20.21 12.24
N GLY A 327 9.56 -19.46 12.13
CA GLY A 327 10.24 -18.77 13.23
C GLY A 327 9.71 -17.36 13.53
N TYR A 328 8.84 -16.82 12.69
CA TYR A 328 8.32 -15.47 12.87
C TYR A 328 7.29 -15.42 14.00
N ARG A 329 7.59 -14.63 15.04
CA ARG A 329 6.67 -14.38 16.14
C ARG A 329 5.78 -13.19 15.78
N VAL A 330 4.49 -13.44 15.60
CA VAL A 330 3.49 -12.37 15.48
C VAL A 330 3.50 -11.54 16.77
N ASN A 331 3.49 -10.23 16.65
CA ASN A 331 3.38 -9.34 17.80
C ASN A 331 2.18 -9.73 18.67
N ASN A 332 2.46 -10.02 19.93
CA ASN A 332 1.39 -10.32 20.89
C ASN A 332 0.94 -9.00 21.53
N HIS A 333 -0.17 -8.48 21.05
CA HIS A 333 -0.76 -7.26 21.58
C HIS A 333 -1.68 -7.61 22.78
N ALA A 334 -1.76 -6.71 23.75
CA ALA A 334 -2.69 -6.83 24.86
C ALA A 334 -4.14 -7.05 24.39
N ASP A 335 -4.94 -7.72 25.20
CA ASP A 335 -6.36 -7.92 24.86
C ASP A 335 -7.11 -6.59 24.82
N LEU A 336 -8.01 -6.47 23.83
CA LEU A 336 -8.86 -5.29 23.70
C LEU A 336 -9.89 -5.24 24.85
N PRO A 337 -10.17 -4.05 25.39
CA PRO A 337 -11.30 -3.86 26.28
C PRO A 337 -12.61 -4.34 25.65
N MET A 338 -13.51 -4.89 26.46
CA MET A 338 -14.81 -5.41 25.95
C MET A 338 -15.63 -4.32 25.24
N SER A 339 -15.53 -3.06 25.67
CA SER A 339 -16.17 -1.91 25.02
C SER A 339 -15.72 -1.76 23.57
N ILE A 340 -14.41 -1.83 23.31
CA ILE A 340 -13.85 -1.73 21.94
C ILE A 340 -14.20 -2.97 21.11
N LYS A 341 -14.11 -4.19 21.69
CA LYS A 341 -14.54 -5.41 20.99
C LYS A 341 -15.99 -5.33 20.54
N SER A 342 -16.88 -4.81 21.37
CA SER A 342 -18.29 -4.64 21.02
C SER A 342 -18.48 -3.66 19.86
N VAL A 343 -17.76 -2.54 19.86
CA VAL A 343 -17.80 -1.54 18.78
C VAL A 343 -17.31 -2.15 17.47
N ILE A 344 -16.15 -2.83 17.49
CA ILE A 344 -15.59 -3.50 16.32
C ILE A 344 -16.59 -4.52 15.76
N ARG A 345 -17.16 -5.36 16.63
CA ARG A 345 -18.10 -6.41 16.22
C ARG A 345 -19.39 -5.84 15.62
N GLN A 346 -19.86 -4.73 16.14
CA GLN A 346 -21.03 -4.04 15.61
C GLN A 346 -20.72 -3.39 14.26
N ARG A 347 -19.65 -2.59 14.20
CA ARG A 347 -19.32 -1.80 13.02
C ARG A 347 -18.84 -2.67 11.86
N TRP A 348 -18.05 -3.70 12.13
CA TRP A 348 -17.46 -4.57 11.12
C TRP A 348 -18.22 -5.89 10.91
N LYS A 349 -19.47 -5.97 11.40
CA LYS A 349 -20.29 -7.18 11.36
C LYS A 349 -20.33 -7.85 9.99
N SER A 350 -20.52 -7.09 8.92
CA SER A 350 -20.58 -7.64 7.56
C SER A 350 -19.29 -8.31 7.11
N TYR A 351 -18.15 -7.88 7.62
CA TYR A 351 -16.86 -8.52 7.37
C TYR A 351 -16.71 -9.83 8.17
N TYR A 352 -17.11 -9.83 9.47
CA TYR A 352 -17.15 -11.06 10.27
C TYR A 352 -18.01 -12.12 9.58
N ASP A 353 -19.21 -11.73 9.16
CA ASP A 353 -20.16 -12.64 8.52
C ASP A 353 -19.63 -13.16 7.17
N ALA A 354 -18.93 -12.31 6.39
CA ALA A 354 -18.43 -12.67 5.06
C ALA A 354 -17.32 -13.72 5.10
N PHE A 355 -16.46 -13.69 6.12
CA PHE A 355 -15.31 -14.60 6.25
C PHE A 355 -15.45 -15.62 7.39
N GLY A 356 -16.59 -15.67 8.07
CA GLY A 356 -16.84 -16.64 9.15
C GLY A 356 -15.95 -16.44 10.38
N TYR A 357 -15.55 -15.21 10.67
CA TYR A 357 -14.85 -14.90 11.92
C TYR A 357 -15.84 -14.83 13.10
N PHE A 358 -15.41 -15.28 14.30
CA PHE A 358 -16.27 -15.36 15.50
C PHE A 358 -15.65 -14.68 16.71
#